data_ef7c99cc11ed983d81fa5277b1cdda7e
#
_entry.id   ef7c99cc11ed983d81fa5277b1cdda7e
#
_cell.length_a   1.000
_cell.length_b   1.000
_cell.length_c   1.000
_cell.angle_alpha   90.00
_cell.angle_beta   90.00
_cell.angle_gamma   90.00
#
_symmetry.space_group_name_H-M   'P 1'
#
loop_
_entity.id
_entity.type
_entity.pdbx_description
1 polymer ?
#
loop_
_entity_poly.entity_id
_entity_poly.type
_entity_poly.pdbx_seq_one_letter_code
_entity_poly.pdbx_strand_id
1 'polypeptide(L)'
;MCGSDTTNNKHSLLRGAAALALSGLIAAPAGAQMQGVLEEIVVTAQKREEALQDVPISVATTSGEKLNAMFSGSEDVLALSGRVPGLYAESSNGRAAPRFYLRGLGNIDFDLAASQPVSFVMDEVVLENVVLKSFPLFDVNNIEVIRGPQGTLFGRNTIAGIVKVN
;
A
#
# COMPACT_ATOMS: atom_id res chain seq x y z
N MET A 1 10.13 -59.24 74.97
CA MET A 1 11.36 -59.43 74.25
C MET A 1 11.32 -58.50 73.02
N CYS A 2 12.25 -57.67 73.03
CA CYS A 2 12.43 -56.49 72.28
C CYS A 2 12.98 -56.82 70.87
N GLY A 3 12.50 -56.20 69.81
CA GLY A 3 13.07 -56.25 68.48
C GLY A 3 12.77 -54.92 67.80
N SER A 4 13.72 -54.03 67.89
CA SER A 4 13.68 -52.71 67.28
C SER A 4 14.05 -52.81 65.81
N ASP A 5 13.15 -52.41 64.93
CA ASP A 5 13.42 -52.19 63.48
C ASP A 5 13.75 -50.76 63.22
N THR A 6 15.03 -50.46 63.03
CA THR A 6 15.61 -49.21 62.58
C THR A 6 16.00 -49.30 61.08
N THR A 7 15.02 -49.44 60.20
CA THR A 7 15.33 -49.39 58.73
C THR A 7 14.29 -48.61 57.88
N ASN A 8 13.90 -47.42 58.30
CA ASN A 8 12.95 -46.72 57.44
C ASN A 8 13.21 -45.20 57.34
N ASN A 9 14.48 -44.76 57.35
CA ASN A 9 14.76 -43.33 57.24
C ASN A 9 15.78 -42.95 56.15
N LYS A 10 16.10 -43.88 55.25
CA LYS A 10 17.01 -43.53 54.13
C LYS A 10 16.32 -43.26 52.78
N HIS A 11 15.06 -43.62 52.65
CA HIS A 11 14.34 -43.45 51.39
C HIS A 11 13.56 -42.10 51.29
N SER A 12 13.38 -41.41 52.40
CA SER A 12 12.66 -40.16 52.39
C SER A 12 13.53 -38.93 51.96
N LEU A 13 14.86 -39.05 52.15
CA LEU A 13 15.80 -37.98 51.76
C LEU A 13 16.16 -38.01 50.26
N LEU A 14 16.01 -39.13 49.58
CA LEU A 14 16.25 -39.18 48.11
C LEU A 14 15.07 -38.73 47.27
N ARG A 15 13.86 -38.66 47.83
CA ARG A 15 12.67 -38.19 47.08
C ARG A 15 12.51 -36.68 47.08
N GLY A 16 13.14 -35.97 48.02
CA GLY A 16 13.12 -34.51 48.10
C GLY A 16 14.09 -33.81 47.14
N ALA A 17 15.16 -34.48 46.73
CA ALA A 17 16.18 -33.87 45.86
C ALA A 17 15.83 -33.96 44.36
N ALA A 18 14.94 -34.87 43.95
CA ALA A 18 14.53 -35.02 42.55
C ALA A 18 13.43 -34.06 42.13
N ALA A 19 12.69 -33.48 43.08
CA ALA A 19 11.59 -32.55 42.77
C ALA A 19 12.03 -31.08 42.57
N LEU A 20 13.23 -30.71 42.97
CA LEU A 20 13.77 -29.35 42.85
C LEU A 20 14.58 -29.13 41.57
N ALA A 21 14.90 -30.17 40.82
CA ALA A 21 15.68 -30.04 39.56
C ALA A 21 14.83 -29.86 38.29
N LEU A 22 13.51 -29.93 38.38
CA LEU A 22 12.63 -29.91 37.22
C LEU A 22 11.89 -28.55 37.01
N SER A 23 12.09 -27.58 37.90
CA SER A 23 11.42 -26.26 37.80
C SER A 23 12.28 -25.15 37.20
N GLY A 24 13.47 -25.47 36.68
CA GLY A 24 14.44 -24.50 36.15
C GLY A 24 14.47 -24.34 34.63
N LEU A 25 13.57 -24.96 33.85
CA LEU A 25 13.73 -25.06 32.39
C LEU A 25 12.56 -24.50 31.58
N ILE A 26 11.83 -23.51 32.09
CA ILE A 26 10.83 -22.80 31.26
C ILE A 26 11.05 -21.29 31.43
N ALA A 27 12.22 -20.80 30.97
CA ALA A 27 12.39 -19.41 30.55
C ALA A 27 12.62 -19.43 29.03
N ALA A 28 11.55 -19.64 28.28
CA ALA A 28 11.58 -19.35 26.87
C ALA A 28 11.69 -17.81 26.70
N PRO A 29 12.69 -17.29 26.01
CA PRO A 29 12.70 -15.86 25.67
C PRO A 29 11.57 -15.63 24.66
N ALA A 30 10.42 -15.15 25.15
CA ALA A 30 9.40 -14.52 24.32
C ALA A 30 9.94 -13.15 23.85
N GLY A 31 10.69 -13.17 22.78
CA GLY A 31 11.33 -11.97 22.23
C GLY A 31 11.60 -12.08 20.75
N ALA A 32 10.71 -12.75 19.99
CA ALA A 32 10.67 -12.49 18.55
C ALA A 32 9.86 -11.20 18.33
N GLN A 33 10.46 -10.06 18.61
CA GLN A 33 10.01 -8.82 17.99
C GLN A 33 10.29 -8.98 16.49
N MET A 34 9.25 -9.30 15.73
CA MET A 34 9.22 -8.97 14.32
C MET A 34 9.40 -7.46 14.24
N GLN A 35 10.64 -7.02 14.11
CA GLN A 35 10.93 -5.70 13.56
C GLN A 35 10.43 -5.78 12.11
N GLY A 36 9.16 -5.47 11.89
CA GLY A 36 8.68 -5.10 10.58
C GLY A 36 9.52 -3.89 10.20
N VAL A 37 10.47 -4.09 9.30
CA VAL A 37 11.12 -2.99 8.60
C VAL A 37 9.97 -2.28 7.92
N LEU A 38 9.60 -1.12 8.43
CA LEU A 38 8.66 -0.23 7.76
C LEU A 38 9.37 0.19 6.49
N GLU A 39 8.99 -0.43 5.38
CA GLU A 39 9.47 -0.04 4.07
C GLU A 39 9.05 1.40 3.82
N GLU A 40 10.03 2.28 3.71
CA GLU A 40 9.79 3.70 3.45
C GLU A 40 9.18 3.84 2.05
N ILE A 41 7.99 4.40 2.00
CA ILE A 41 7.31 4.62 0.72
C ILE A 41 7.84 5.93 0.13
N VAL A 42 8.61 5.80 -0.96
CA VAL A 42 9.11 6.94 -1.74
C VAL A 42 8.12 7.28 -2.84
N VAL A 43 7.86 8.56 -3.04
CA VAL A 43 6.96 9.10 -4.08
C VAL A 43 7.67 10.18 -4.88
N THR A 44 7.18 10.40 -6.10
CA THR A 44 7.71 11.41 -7.03
C THR A 44 6.69 12.52 -7.32
N ALA A 45 5.76 12.72 -6.40
CA ALA A 45 4.63 13.63 -6.51
C ALA A 45 5.02 15.11 -6.78
N GLN A 46 6.22 15.53 -6.34
CA GLN A 46 6.76 16.87 -6.56
C GLN A 46 7.90 16.92 -7.60
N LYS A 47 7.96 15.94 -8.50
CA LYS A 47 9.05 15.76 -9.50
C LYS A 47 10.43 15.58 -8.86
N ARG A 48 10.47 15.06 -7.64
CA ARG A 48 11.67 14.64 -6.90
C ARG A 48 11.28 13.48 -5.99
N GLU A 49 12.22 12.63 -5.69
CA GLU A 49 12.02 11.51 -4.77
C GLU A 49 11.98 12.03 -3.33
N GLU A 50 10.88 11.77 -2.66
CA GLU A 50 10.66 12.17 -1.26
C GLU A 50 9.91 11.05 -0.53
N ALA A 51 10.14 10.93 0.77
CA ALA A 51 9.33 10.07 1.60
C ALA A 51 7.88 10.56 1.62
N LEU A 52 6.92 9.65 1.47
CA LEU A 52 5.50 9.99 1.44
C LEU A 52 5.05 10.84 2.64
N GLN A 53 5.70 10.63 3.80
CA GLN A 53 5.39 11.36 5.04
C GLN A 53 5.85 12.81 5.04
N ASP A 54 6.86 13.13 4.24
CA ASP A 54 7.44 14.48 4.16
C ASP A 54 6.77 15.35 3.10
N VAL A 55 5.97 14.73 2.22
CA VAL A 55 5.27 15.44 1.14
C VAL A 55 4.06 16.21 1.71
N PRO A 56 4.03 17.57 1.61
CA PRO A 56 2.98 18.40 2.21
C PRO A 56 1.66 18.44 1.41
N ILE A 57 1.41 17.42 0.59
CA ILE A 57 0.21 17.28 -0.24
C ILE A 57 -0.43 15.90 -0.03
N SER A 58 -1.73 15.80 -0.35
CA SER A 58 -2.45 14.54 -0.22
C SER A 58 -2.11 13.61 -1.38
N VAL A 59 -1.31 12.61 -1.14
CA VAL A 59 -0.93 11.55 -2.10
C VAL A 59 -1.48 10.21 -1.64
N ALA A 60 -1.99 9.42 -2.58
CA ALA A 60 -2.21 7.99 -2.38
C ALA A 60 -1.31 7.25 -3.35
N THR A 61 -0.55 6.30 -2.86
CA THR A 61 0.32 5.46 -3.69
C THR A 61 -0.10 4.01 -3.64
N THR A 62 0.12 3.32 -4.74
CA THR A 62 -0.06 1.87 -4.87
C THR A 62 1.13 1.31 -5.63
N SER A 63 1.82 0.35 -5.04
CA SER A 63 3.04 -0.25 -5.59
C SER A 63 3.11 -1.74 -5.26
N GLY A 64 4.08 -2.43 -5.83
CA GLY A 64 4.44 -3.81 -5.50
C GLY A 64 3.30 -4.81 -5.64
N GLU A 65 3.16 -5.69 -4.66
CA GLU A 65 2.20 -6.79 -4.67
C GLU A 65 0.74 -6.31 -4.82
N LYS A 66 0.39 -5.20 -4.17
CA LYS A 66 -0.94 -4.61 -4.26
C LYS A 66 -1.25 -4.14 -5.68
N LEU A 67 -0.28 -3.56 -6.38
CA LEU A 67 -0.40 -3.16 -7.76
C LEU A 67 -0.57 -4.38 -8.67
N ASN A 68 0.28 -5.40 -8.49
CA ASN A 68 0.20 -6.64 -9.24
C ASN A 68 -1.15 -7.36 -9.05
N ALA A 69 -1.66 -7.41 -7.83
CA ALA A 69 -2.97 -7.97 -7.54
C ALA A 69 -4.10 -7.18 -8.20
N MET A 70 -3.97 -5.85 -8.29
CA MET A 70 -4.95 -4.98 -8.93
C MET A 70 -5.03 -5.21 -10.45
N PHE A 71 -3.90 -5.45 -11.12
CA PHE A 71 -3.83 -5.59 -12.57
C PHE A 71 -3.63 -7.02 -13.07
N SER A 72 -3.71 -8.02 -12.21
CA SER A 72 -3.56 -9.44 -12.59
C SER A 72 -4.59 -9.93 -13.61
N GLY A 73 -5.72 -9.24 -13.75
CA GLY A 73 -6.80 -9.54 -14.69
C GLY A 73 -6.70 -8.83 -16.04
N SER A 74 -5.55 -8.26 -16.43
CA SER A 74 -5.41 -7.42 -17.64
C SER A 74 -6.34 -6.19 -17.60
N GLU A 75 -6.53 -5.64 -16.42
CA GLU A 75 -7.32 -4.44 -16.23
C GLU A 75 -6.54 -3.20 -16.71
N ASP A 76 -7.27 -2.18 -17.10
CA ASP A 76 -6.74 -0.90 -17.54
C ASP A 76 -6.85 0.15 -16.42
N VAL A 77 -6.60 1.40 -16.76
CA VAL A 77 -6.67 2.53 -15.81
C VAL A 77 -8.02 2.66 -15.10
N LEU A 78 -9.10 2.11 -15.64
CA LEU A 78 -10.42 2.11 -15.00
C LEU A 78 -10.44 1.27 -13.73
N ALA A 79 -9.53 0.30 -13.59
CA ALA A 79 -9.37 -0.51 -12.39
C ALA A 79 -9.02 0.31 -11.14
N LEU A 80 -8.48 1.52 -11.31
CA LEU A 80 -8.19 2.44 -10.21
C LEU A 80 -9.47 2.97 -9.55
N SER A 81 -10.61 2.95 -10.28
CA SER A 81 -11.89 3.40 -9.77
C SER A 81 -12.34 2.56 -8.58
N GLY A 82 -12.68 3.23 -7.49
CA GLY A 82 -13.09 2.56 -6.25
C GLY A 82 -11.98 1.89 -5.44
N ARG A 83 -10.77 1.75 -5.99
CA ARG A 83 -9.60 1.19 -5.28
C ARG A 83 -8.71 2.27 -4.64
N VAL A 84 -8.77 3.48 -5.19
CA VAL A 84 -8.11 4.66 -4.62
C VAL A 84 -9.17 5.57 -4.02
N PRO A 85 -9.11 5.87 -2.71
CA PRO A 85 -10.10 6.73 -2.07
C PRO A 85 -10.23 8.11 -2.74
N GLY A 86 -11.46 8.48 -3.10
CA GLY A 86 -11.77 9.76 -3.74
C GLY A 86 -11.48 9.82 -5.23
N LEU A 87 -11.03 8.73 -5.85
CA LEU A 87 -10.88 8.59 -7.28
C LEU A 87 -12.04 7.78 -7.84
N TYR A 88 -12.71 8.34 -8.84
CA TYR A 88 -13.67 7.65 -9.67
C TYR A 88 -13.22 7.77 -11.12
N ALA A 89 -13.31 6.69 -11.87
CA ALA A 89 -12.99 6.66 -13.29
C ALA A 89 -14.13 5.97 -14.03
N GLU A 90 -14.51 6.52 -15.15
CA GLU A 90 -15.54 5.98 -16.03
C GLU A 90 -15.15 6.15 -17.49
N SER A 91 -15.80 5.39 -18.36
CA SER A 91 -15.74 5.59 -19.81
C SER A 91 -17.08 5.26 -20.43
N SER A 92 -17.58 6.16 -21.24
CA SER A 92 -18.85 5.97 -21.97
C SER A 92 -18.71 5.15 -23.26
N ASN A 93 -17.47 4.98 -23.74
CA ASN A 93 -17.17 4.27 -24.99
C ASN A 93 -16.38 2.97 -24.72
N GLY A 94 -16.89 2.14 -23.82
CA GLY A 94 -16.20 0.94 -23.40
C GLY A 94 -14.91 1.29 -22.63
N ARG A 95 -13.75 0.89 -23.14
CA ARG A 95 -12.45 1.22 -22.53
C ARG A 95 -11.80 2.48 -23.08
N ALA A 96 -12.32 3.01 -24.19
CA ALA A 96 -11.78 4.21 -24.83
C ALA A 96 -12.18 5.49 -24.08
N ALA A 97 -11.30 6.48 -24.06
CA ALA A 97 -11.56 7.81 -23.52
C ALA A 97 -11.99 7.82 -22.02
N PRO A 98 -11.22 7.27 -21.09
CA PRO A 98 -11.52 7.31 -19.68
C PRO A 98 -11.51 8.73 -19.14
N ARG A 99 -12.49 9.05 -18.28
CA ARG A 99 -12.59 10.29 -17.54
C ARG A 99 -12.37 10.03 -16.07
N PHE A 100 -11.58 10.89 -15.46
CA PHE A 100 -11.23 10.78 -14.05
C PHE A 100 -11.90 11.88 -13.25
N TYR A 101 -12.44 11.51 -12.10
CA TYR A 101 -13.03 12.41 -11.12
C TYR A 101 -12.26 12.25 -9.81
N LEU A 102 -11.81 13.35 -9.26
CA LEU A 102 -11.07 13.35 -8.02
C LEU A 102 -11.78 14.24 -7.00
N ARG A 103 -12.19 13.65 -5.87
CA ARG A 103 -13.00 14.34 -4.86
C ARG A 103 -14.26 15.01 -5.44
N GLY A 104 -14.87 14.37 -6.44
CA GLY A 104 -16.06 14.87 -7.13
C GLY A 104 -15.80 15.89 -8.25
N LEU A 105 -14.55 16.32 -8.43
CA LEU A 105 -14.19 17.22 -9.54
C LEU A 105 -13.82 16.38 -10.76
N GLY A 106 -14.58 16.53 -11.82
CA GLY A 106 -14.39 15.83 -13.10
C GLY A 106 -15.03 16.62 -14.21
N ASN A 107 -14.97 16.09 -15.44
CA ASN A 107 -15.63 16.68 -16.60
C ASN A 107 -16.60 15.67 -17.21
N ILE A 108 -17.87 16.06 -17.33
CA ILE A 108 -18.94 15.25 -17.93
C ILE A 108 -19.08 15.50 -19.44
N ASP A 109 -18.29 16.39 -20.00
CA ASP A 109 -18.29 16.65 -21.43
C ASP A 109 -17.73 15.43 -22.19
N PHE A 110 -18.45 14.99 -23.19
CA PHE A 110 -18.11 13.83 -24.01
C PHE A 110 -17.23 14.20 -25.21
N ASP A 111 -16.96 15.47 -25.44
CA ASP A 111 -16.03 15.89 -26.49
C ASP A 111 -14.62 15.42 -26.14
N LEU A 112 -13.96 14.77 -27.10
CA LEU A 112 -12.60 14.27 -26.96
C LEU A 112 -11.58 15.41 -26.83
N ALA A 113 -11.92 16.62 -27.28
CA ALA A 113 -11.11 17.81 -27.13
C ALA A 113 -11.36 18.58 -25.82
N ALA A 114 -12.37 18.17 -25.04
CA ALA A 114 -12.69 18.83 -23.78
C ALA A 114 -11.59 18.64 -22.74
N SER A 115 -11.22 19.73 -22.09
CA SER A 115 -10.23 19.72 -21.02
C SER A 115 -10.72 18.96 -19.80
N GLN A 116 -9.86 18.13 -19.24
CA GLN A 116 -10.14 17.33 -18.04
C GLN A 116 -9.49 18.00 -16.81
N PRO A 117 -10.19 18.12 -15.68
CA PRO A 117 -9.61 18.70 -14.46
C PRO A 117 -8.63 17.79 -13.74
N VAL A 118 -8.58 16.51 -14.12
CA VAL A 118 -7.60 15.53 -13.65
C VAL A 118 -6.67 15.16 -14.80
N SER A 119 -5.38 15.45 -14.65
CA SER A 119 -4.37 15.03 -15.61
C SER A 119 -3.90 13.59 -15.35
N PHE A 120 -3.51 12.94 -16.43
CA PHE A 120 -2.84 11.65 -16.39
C PHE A 120 -1.39 11.85 -16.84
N VAL A 121 -0.45 11.38 -16.03
CA VAL A 121 0.99 11.51 -16.28
C VAL A 121 1.60 10.12 -16.33
N MET A 122 2.35 9.83 -17.36
CA MET A 122 3.11 8.60 -17.51
C MET A 122 4.57 8.95 -17.76
N ASP A 123 5.46 8.41 -16.91
CA ASP A 123 6.91 8.63 -17.01
C ASP A 123 7.25 10.12 -17.26
N GLU A 124 6.68 11.01 -16.45
CA GLU A 124 6.83 12.47 -16.52
C GLU A 124 6.15 13.15 -17.74
N VAL A 125 5.52 12.39 -18.66
CA VAL A 125 4.78 12.93 -19.81
C VAL A 125 3.31 13.12 -19.46
N VAL A 126 2.81 14.33 -19.62
CA VAL A 126 1.39 14.64 -19.41
C VAL A 126 0.58 14.20 -20.62
N LEU A 127 -0.35 13.28 -20.43
CA LEU A 127 -1.26 12.79 -21.46
C LEU A 127 -2.58 13.58 -21.38
N GLU A 128 -2.73 14.60 -22.20
CA GLU A 128 -3.94 15.43 -22.21
C GLU A 128 -5.08 14.79 -22.99
N ASN A 129 -4.78 14.17 -24.14
CA ASN A 129 -5.81 13.51 -24.94
C ASN A 129 -6.43 12.33 -24.20
N VAL A 130 -7.74 12.34 -24.07
CA VAL A 130 -8.47 11.32 -23.31
C VAL A 130 -8.30 9.91 -23.88
N VAL A 131 -8.12 9.77 -25.19
CA VAL A 131 -7.92 8.48 -25.85
C VAL A 131 -6.56 7.89 -25.45
N LEU A 132 -5.54 8.72 -25.27
CA LEU A 132 -4.20 8.26 -24.86
C LEU A 132 -4.15 7.77 -23.41
N LYS A 133 -5.19 7.99 -22.63
CA LYS A 133 -5.28 7.51 -21.25
C LYS A 133 -5.84 6.08 -21.14
N SER A 134 -6.28 5.49 -22.25
CA SER A 134 -6.99 4.21 -22.29
C SER A 134 -6.12 3.07 -22.78
N PHE A 135 -5.00 2.83 -22.15
CA PHE A 135 -4.19 1.66 -22.49
C PHE A 135 -3.97 0.76 -21.27
N PRO A 136 -3.71 -0.52 -21.50
CA PRO A 136 -3.35 -1.43 -20.44
C PRO A 136 -2.06 -1.00 -19.77
N LEU A 137 -2.01 -1.10 -18.46
CA LEU A 137 -0.84 -0.76 -17.67
C LEU A 137 0.06 -1.99 -17.55
N PHE A 138 1.21 -1.94 -18.23
CA PHE A 138 2.25 -2.95 -18.17
C PHE A 138 3.53 -2.34 -17.59
N ASP A 139 4.29 -3.15 -16.85
CA ASP A 139 5.59 -2.77 -16.32
C ASP A 139 5.55 -1.48 -15.47
N VAL A 140 4.52 -1.38 -14.64
CA VAL A 140 4.29 -0.23 -13.78
C VAL A 140 4.87 -0.50 -12.40
N ASN A 141 5.77 0.35 -11.93
CA ASN A 141 6.39 0.25 -10.61
C ASN A 141 5.45 0.77 -9.51
N ASN A 142 4.86 1.93 -9.73
CA ASN A 142 3.91 2.52 -8.80
C ASN A 142 2.91 3.42 -9.51
N ILE A 143 1.79 3.65 -8.85
CA ILE A 143 0.77 4.63 -9.25
C ILE A 143 0.57 5.58 -8.08
N GLU A 144 0.71 6.86 -8.37
CA GLU A 144 0.51 7.95 -7.41
C GLU A 144 -0.72 8.76 -7.80
N VAL A 145 -1.66 8.91 -6.88
CA VAL A 145 -2.83 9.79 -7.06
C VAL A 145 -2.66 11.00 -6.17
N ILE A 146 -2.32 12.11 -6.81
CA ILE A 146 -2.04 13.39 -6.17
C ILE A 146 -3.32 14.21 -6.17
N ARG A 147 -3.80 14.58 -5.00
CA ARG A 147 -5.08 15.25 -4.83
C ARG A 147 -4.88 16.74 -4.59
N GLY A 148 -5.60 17.54 -5.34
CA GLY A 148 -5.56 19.00 -5.28
C GLY A 148 -4.80 19.65 -6.43
N PRO A 149 -4.83 20.98 -6.53
CA PRO A 149 -4.25 21.72 -7.65
C PRO A 149 -2.73 21.51 -7.79
N GLN A 150 -2.29 21.14 -8.99
CA GLN A 150 -0.87 20.89 -9.30
C GLN A 150 -0.40 21.68 -10.53
N GLY A 151 -1.05 22.80 -10.84
CA GLY A 151 -0.80 23.58 -12.04
C GLY A 151 0.62 24.10 -12.20
N THR A 152 1.31 24.38 -11.11
CA THR A 152 2.69 24.91 -11.12
C THR A 152 3.72 23.90 -11.61
N LEU A 153 3.51 22.61 -11.31
CA LEU A 153 4.47 21.55 -11.65
C LEU A 153 4.10 20.78 -12.92
N PHE A 154 2.79 20.58 -13.14
CA PHE A 154 2.28 19.70 -14.19
C PHE A 154 1.42 20.43 -15.24
N GLY A 155 1.29 21.75 -15.11
CA GLY A 155 0.62 22.58 -16.09
C GLY A 155 -0.91 22.62 -15.95
N ARG A 156 -1.59 23.03 -17.02
CA ARG A 156 -3.04 23.12 -17.08
C ARG A 156 -3.71 21.75 -16.90
N ASN A 157 -5.00 21.74 -16.66
CA ASN A 157 -5.80 20.51 -16.51
C ASN A 157 -5.49 19.69 -15.26
N THR A 158 -4.91 20.32 -14.23
CA THR A 158 -4.54 19.67 -12.97
C THR A 158 -5.22 20.32 -11.76
N ILE A 159 -6.40 20.89 -11.97
CA ILE A 159 -7.14 21.63 -10.93
C ILE A 159 -7.63 20.68 -9.83
N ALA A 160 -8.10 19.48 -10.21
CA ALA A 160 -8.55 18.48 -9.27
C ALA A 160 -7.41 17.60 -8.74
N GLY A 161 -6.39 17.38 -9.57
CA GLY A 161 -5.22 16.57 -9.24
C GLY A 161 -4.66 15.81 -10.42
N ILE A 162 -3.86 14.80 -10.11
CA ILE A 162 -3.10 14.02 -11.08
C ILE A 162 -3.18 12.54 -10.73
N VAL A 163 -3.27 11.71 -11.76
CA VAL A 163 -2.94 10.28 -11.71
C VAL A 163 -1.60 10.11 -12.40
N LYS A 164 -0.57 9.76 -11.64
CA LYS A 164 0.79 9.56 -12.13
C LYS A 164 1.13 8.08 -12.11
N VAL A 165 1.65 7.57 -13.21
CA VAL A 165 2.10 6.20 -13.41
C VAL A 165 3.60 6.23 -13.70
N ASN A 166 4.38 5.46 -12.94
CA ASN A 166 5.83 5.34 -13.07
C ASN A 166 6.23 3.88 -13.29
#